data_73bf5fbf93e085af8d5ae267c1603a96
#
_entry.id   73bf5fbf93e085af8d5ae267c1603a96
#
_cell.length_a   1.000
_cell.length_b   1.000
_cell.length_c   1.000
_cell.angle_alpha   90.00
_cell.angle_beta   90.00
_cell.angle_gamma   90.00
#
_symmetry.space_group_name_H-M   'P 1'
#
loop_
_entity.id
_entity.type
_entity.pdbx_description
1 polymer ?
#
loop_
_entity_poly.entity_id
_entity_poly.type
_entity_poly.pdbx_seq_one_letter_code
_entity_poly.pdbx_strand_id
1 'polypeptide(L)'
;MHVNVYNPQGEIAGEVQISDELFDTPMNVGLVHQAFIRQRANARAGTASTKQRGEVRGGGRKPWRQKGTGRARAGTIRSPLWRGGGVTFGPKPRSYRQDMPKKMRRLALRCSLSDKQANSKLTIIDGLNIENPSTKTLAGILQALHLERSILLVTDETQSSIVLSARNIPKVKTLPVSHLNINDLIRHDHLLITLKAVRKAESIWAELEEEYSPIVVENDATSASKKSNRSSTAKKPTRRTKKVTDEEKIAEQNDPGETENEEAK
;
A
#
# COMPACT_ATOMS: atom_id res chain seq x y z
N MET A 1 19.16 -3.46 -20.86
CA MET A 1 18.66 -4.15 -22.06
C MET A 1 18.13 -3.15 -23.09
N HIS A 2 18.11 -3.48 -24.39
CA HIS A 2 17.59 -2.62 -25.47
C HIS A 2 16.18 -3.03 -25.84
N VAL A 3 15.28 -2.05 -25.98
CA VAL A 3 13.87 -2.25 -26.32
C VAL A 3 13.45 -1.23 -27.37
N ASN A 4 12.65 -1.68 -28.34
CA ASN A 4 12.13 -0.81 -29.38
C ASN A 4 11.11 0.19 -28.83
N VAL A 5 11.21 1.42 -29.31
CA VAL A 5 10.26 2.50 -29.04
C VAL A 5 9.43 2.73 -30.28
N TYR A 6 8.13 2.83 -30.11
CA TYR A 6 7.17 2.98 -31.18
C TYR A 6 6.60 4.40 -31.24
N ASN A 7 6.32 4.85 -32.46
CA ASN A 7 5.52 6.04 -32.68
C ASN A 7 4.02 5.74 -32.56
N PRO A 8 3.15 6.75 -32.40
CA PRO A 8 1.69 6.54 -32.39
C PRO A 8 1.14 5.87 -33.67
N GLN A 9 1.88 5.85 -34.75
CA GLN A 9 1.55 5.20 -36.02
C GLN A 9 1.90 3.70 -36.04
N GLY A 10 2.57 3.18 -35.01
CA GLY A 10 3.00 1.79 -34.92
C GLY A 10 4.36 1.49 -35.56
N GLU A 11 5.08 2.51 -36.01
CA GLU A 11 6.41 2.36 -36.58
C GLU A 11 7.48 2.43 -35.48
N ILE A 12 8.61 1.76 -35.68
CA ILE A 12 9.75 1.81 -34.76
C ILE A 12 10.44 3.17 -34.93
N ALA A 13 10.37 3.99 -33.87
CA ALA A 13 11.04 5.30 -33.84
C ALA A 13 12.52 5.19 -33.44
N GLY A 14 12.91 4.14 -32.75
CA GLY A 14 14.28 3.91 -32.30
C GLY A 14 14.37 2.83 -31.22
N GLU A 15 15.56 2.67 -30.65
CA GLU A 15 15.83 1.79 -29.53
C GLU A 15 16.23 2.60 -28.30
N VAL A 16 15.76 2.16 -27.15
CA VAL A 16 16.11 2.78 -25.86
C VAL A 16 16.65 1.73 -24.92
N GLN A 17 17.75 2.09 -24.26
CA GLN A 17 18.29 1.29 -23.17
C GLN A 17 17.47 1.51 -21.90
N ILE A 18 16.97 0.43 -21.31
CA ILE A 18 16.22 0.40 -20.05
C ILE A 18 17.01 -0.36 -19.00
N SER A 19 16.73 -0.07 -17.72
CA SER A 19 17.42 -0.66 -16.57
C SER A 19 17.12 -2.15 -16.43
N ASP A 20 18.16 -2.98 -16.38
CA ASP A 20 18.05 -4.43 -16.20
C ASP A 20 17.50 -4.77 -14.81
N GLU A 21 17.80 -3.95 -13.78
CA GLU A 21 17.27 -4.13 -12.45
C GLU A 21 15.74 -4.09 -12.37
N LEU A 22 15.10 -3.31 -13.24
CA LEU A 22 13.65 -3.14 -13.23
C LEU A 22 12.95 -4.15 -14.14
N PHE A 23 13.59 -4.53 -15.26
CA PHE A 23 12.95 -5.30 -16.32
C PHE A 23 13.57 -6.69 -16.57
N ASP A 24 14.65 -7.06 -15.85
CA ASP A 24 15.29 -8.37 -15.94
C ASP A 24 15.45 -9.05 -14.57
N THR A 25 14.52 -8.78 -13.67
CA THR A 25 14.49 -9.42 -12.34
C THR A 25 13.88 -10.82 -12.44
N PRO A 26 14.51 -11.86 -11.88
CA PRO A 26 13.97 -13.21 -11.91
C PRO A 26 12.59 -13.30 -11.23
N MET A 27 11.68 -14.04 -11.87
CA MET A 27 10.30 -14.15 -11.40
C MET A 27 10.19 -14.90 -10.07
N ASN A 28 9.61 -14.27 -9.06
CA ASN A 28 9.26 -14.89 -7.77
C ASN A 28 7.73 -14.92 -7.62
N VAL A 29 7.10 -16.01 -8.05
CA VAL A 29 5.64 -16.18 -8.05
C VAL A 29 5.05 -16.06 -6.64
N GLY A 30 5.71 -16.63 -5.61
CA GLY A 30 5.23 -16.57 -4.24
C GLY A 30 5.16 -15.15 -3.70
N LEU A 31 6.17 -14.32 -4.00
CA LEU A 31 6.24 -12.92 -3.60
C LEU A 31 5.17 -12.08 -4.31
N VAL A 32 5.00 -12.26 -5.61
CA VAL A 32 3.99 -11.57 -6.42
C VAL A 32 2.58 -11.93 -5.94
N HIS A 33 2.32 -13.20 -5.66
CA HIS A 33 1.05 -13.69 -5.11
C HIS A 33 0.75 -13.07 -3.73
N GLN A 34 1.74 -13.04 -2.83
CA GLN A 34 1.58 -12.41 -1.51
C GLN A 34 1.24 -10.92 -1.64
N ALA A 35 1.92 -10.20 -2.52
CA ALA A 35 1.67 -8.79 -2.76
C ALA A 35 0.28 -8.54 -3.37
N PHE A 36 -0.18 -9.42 -4.27
CA PHE A 36 -1.52 -9.39 -4.85
C PHE A 36 -2.60 -9.60 -3.78
N ILE A 37 -2.47 -10.65 -2.94
CA ILE A 37 -3.42 -10.91 -1.85
C ILE A 37 -3.47 -9.74 -0.89
N ARG A 38 -2.30 -9.20 -0.49
CA ARG A 38 -2.22 -8.01 0.35
C ARG A 38 -2.99 -6.84 -0.24
N GLN A 39 -2.78 -6.53 -1.51
CA GLN A 39 -3.47 -5.41 -2.17
C GLN A 39 -4.98 -5.62 -2.21
N ARG A 40 -5.45 -6.84 -2.50
CA ARG A 40 -6.86 -7.21 -2.47
C ARG A 40 -7.46 -7.12 -1.06
N ALA A 41 -6.73 -7.56 -0.03
CA ALA A 41 -7.15 -7.47 1.35
C ALA A 41 -7.26 -6.01 1.82
N ASN A 42 -6.28 -5.16 1.44
CA ASN A 42 -6.26 -3.74 1.80
C ASN A 42 -7.35 -2.90 1.12
N ALA A 43 -7.86 -3.36 -0.02
CA ALA A 43 -8.99 -2.72 -0.70
C ALA A 43 -10.35 -3.01 -0.04
N ARG A 44 -10.39 -3.95 0.91
CA ARG A 44 -11.62 -4.38 1.59
C ARG A 44 -11.99 -3.41 2.69
N ALA A 45 -13.17 -2.79 2.60
CA ALA A 45 -13.63 -1.80 3.58
C ALA A 45 -13.93 -2.40 4.97
N GLY A 46 -14.46 -3.63 5.05
CA GLY A 46 -14.71 -4.32 6.31
C GLY A 46 -15.82 -3.72 7.19
N THR A 47 -16.81 -3.06 6.59
CA THR A 47 -17.85 -2.31 7.29
C THR A 47 -19.08 -3.13 7.69
N ALA A 48 -19.12 -4.43 7.37
CA ALA A 48 -20.25 -5.28 7.71
C ALA A 48 -20.46 -5.33 9.23
N SER A 49 -21.68 -5.02 9.69
CA SER A 49 -22.04 -4.99 11.10
C SER A 49 -23.43 -5.54 11.33
N THR A 50 -23.59 -6.27 12.44
CA THR A 50 -24.89 -6.70 12.96
C THR A 50 -25.04 -6.26 14.40
N LYS A 51 -26.30 -6.05 14.80
CA LYS A 51 -26.62 -5.65 16.18
C LYS A 51 -26.70 -6.88 17.08
N GLN A 52 -25.91 -6.88 18.16
CA GLN A 52 -26.05 -7.87 19.24
C GLN A 52 -27.24 -7.51 20.13
N ARG A 53 -27.64 -8.42 21.02
CA ARG A 53 -28.80 -8.25 21.88
C ARG A 53 -28.76 -6.96 22.73
N GLY A 54 -27.58 -6.46 23.09
CA GLY A 54 -27.41 -5.20 23.80
C GLY A 54 -27.61 -3.95 22.92
N GLU A 55 -27.36 -4.08 21.62
CA GLU A 55 -27.41 -2.97 20.67
C GLU A 55 -28.79 -2.79 19.99
N VAL A 56 -29.68 -3.77 20.14
CA VAL A 56 -31.05 -3.71 19.61
C VAL A 56 -31.90 -2.87 20.54
N ARG A 57 -32.69 -1.92 20.01
CA ARG A 57 -33.59 -1.07 20.78
C ARG A 57 -34.72 -1.88 21.44
N GLY A 58 -35.11 -1.62 22.73
CA GLY A 58 -36.20 -2.24 23.46
C GLY A 58 -35.69 -3.26 24.49
N GLY A 59 -36.53 -4.00 25.18
CA GLY A 59 -36.24 -5.16 26.04
C GLY A 59 -35.57 -4.90 27.36
N GLY A 60 -35.67 -3.70 27.93
CA GLY A 60 -35.17 -3.41 29.28
C GLY A 60 -35.94 -4.13 30.40
N ARG A 61 -37.23 -4.42 30.21
CA ARG A 61 -38.08 -5.12 31.17
C ARG A 61 -38.12 -6.62 30.87
N LYS A 62 -38.06 -7.45 31.94
CA LYS A 62 -38.26 -8.90 31.84
C LYS A 62 -39.68 -9.21 31.34
N PRO A 63 -39.88 -10.05 30.31
CA PRO A 63 -41.20 -10.31 29.72
C PRO A 63 -42.23 -10.85 30.69
N TRP A 64 -41.81 -11.78 31.60
CA TRP A 64 -42.67 -12.36 32.68
C TRP A 64 -41.82 -12.79 33.84
N ARG A 65 -42.52 -13.10 34.97
CA ARG A 65 -41.88 -13.59 36.21
C ARG A 65 -41.17 -14.92 36.00
N GLN A 66 -40.17 -15.21 36.82
CA GLN A 66 -39.25 -16.36 36.71
C GLN A 66 -39.94 -17.74 36.79
N LYS A 67 -41.00 -17.86 37.61
CA LYS A 67 -41.75 -19.09 37.88
C LYS A 67 -43.27 -18.80 37.90
N GLY A 68 -44.10 -19.85 37.74
CA GLY A 68 -45.54 -19.76 37.86
C GLY A 68 -46.31 -19.20 36.64
N THR A 69 -45.71 -19.27 35.44
CA THR A 69 -46.36 -18.84 34.17
C THR A 69 -46.55 -20.00 33.18
N GLY A 70 -46.06 -21.21 33.46
CA GLY A 70 -46.09 -22.32 32.50
C GLY A 70 -45.26 -22.12 31.22
N ARG A 71 -44.60 -20.97 31.08
CA ARG A 71 -43.80 -20.62 29.87
C ARG A 71 -42.32 -20.81 30.13
N ALA A 72 -41.55 -21.01 29.04
CA ALA A 72 -40.10 -21.04 29.14
C ALA A 72 -39.55 -19.74 29.72
N ARG A 73 -38.47 -19.84 30.51
CA ARG A 73 -37.86 -18.68 31.16
C ARG A 73 -37.27 -17.74 30.10
N ALA A 74 -37.59 -16.46 30.17
CA ALA A 74 -37.03 -15.45 29.28
C ALA A 74 -36.54 -14.23 30.07
N GLY A 75 -35.34 -13.77 29.80
CA GLY A 75 -34.74 -12.58 30.41
C GLY A 75 -35.02 -11.30 29.65
N THR A 76 -35.11 -11.41 28.32
CA THR A 76 -35.33 -10.25 27.43
C THR A 76 -35.97 -10.69 26.13
N ILE A 77 -36.77 -9.82 25.51
CA ILE A 77 -37.35 -10.02 24.18
C ILE A 77 -36.33 -9.82 23.06
N ARG A 78 -35.12 -9.30 23.38
CA ARG A 78 -34.03 -9.09 22.40
C ARG A 78 -33.11 -10.30 22.28
N SER A 79 -33.41 -11.42 22.94
CA SER A 79 -32.65 -12.68 22.82
C SER A 79 -32.60 -13.11 21.35
N PRO A 80 -31.51 -13.70 20.85
CA PRO A 80 -31.41 -14.21 19.49
C PRO A 80 -32.50 -15.19 19.10
N LEU A 81 -33.11 -15.86 20.07
CA LEU A 81 -34.23 -16.78 19.88
C LEU A 81 -35.54 -16.10 19.51
N TRP A 82 -35.63 -14.79 19.73
CA TRP A 82 -36.84 -14.03 19.46
C TRP A 82 -36.77 -13.32 18.11
N ARG A 83 -37.89 -13.26 17.43
CA ARG A 83 -38.03 -12.49 16.17
C ARG A 83 -37.76 -11.02 16.45
N GLY A 84 -36.81 -10.43 15.71
CA GLY A 84 -36.34 -9.06 15.97
C GLY A 84 -35.33 -8.93 17.11
N GLY A 85 -34.84 -10.05 17.67
CA GLY A 85 -33.74 -10.06 18.62
C GLY A 85 -32.38 -9.81 17.96
N GLY A 86 -31.32 -9.73 18.79
CA GLY A 86 -29.96 -9.52 18.31
C GLY A 86 -29.35 -10.78 17.73
N VAL A 87 -28.34 -10.62 16.87
CA VAL A 87 -27.55 -11.73 16.31
C VAL A 87 -26.46 -12.13 17.29
N THR A 88 -26.26 -13.44 17.51
CA THR A 88 -25.26 -13.94 18.49
C THR A 88 -23.83 -13.74 17.99
N PHE A 89 -23.51 -14.27 16.80
CA PHE A 89 -22.16 -14.25 16.20
C PHE A 89 -22.18 -13.59 14.83
N GLY A 90 -22.79 -12.40 14.76
CA GLY A 90 -22.85 -11.68 13.50
C GLY A 90 -21.52 -10.97 13.18
N PRO A 91 -21.35 -10.53 11.94
CA PRO A 91 -20.17 -9.79 11.54
C PRO A 91 -20.06 -8.48 12.32
N LYS A 92 -18.83 -8.14 12.68
CA LYS A 92 -18.47 -6.84 13.27
C LYS A 92 -17.45 -6.15 12.36
N PRO A 93 -17.45 -4.82 12.29
CA PRO A 93 -16.46 -4.09 11.51
C PRO A 93 -15.04 -4.48 11.92
N ARG A 94 -14.23 -4.82 10.94
CA ARG A 94 -12.82 -5.16 11.17
C ARG A 94 -11.93 -4.69 10.05
N SER A 95 -10.68 -4.37 10.35
CA SER A 95 -9.68 -4.09 9.34
C SER A 95 -9.16 -5.39 8.73
N TYR A 96 -9.01 -5.38 7.40
CA TYR A 96 -8.37 -6.44 6.63
C TYR A 96 -6.95 -6.05 6.18
N ARG A 97 -6.45 -4.93 6.68
CA ARG A 97 -5.15 -4.41 6.31
C ARG A 97 -4.05 -5.42 6.62
N GLN A 98 -3.20 -5.66 5.63
CA GLN A 98 -2.01 -6.47 5.72
C GLN A 98 -0.78 -5.59 5.39
N ASP A 99 0.24 -5.67 6.22
CA ASP A 99 1.49 -4.96 6.00
C ASP A 99 2.50 -5.84 5.26
N MET A 100 3.41 -5.17 4.53
CA MET A 100 4.47 -5.82 3.76
C MET A 100 5.68 -4.87 3.67
N PRO A 101 6.91 -5.32 3.91
CA PRO A 101 8.11 -4.51 3.81
C PRO A 101 8.24 -3.80 2.46
N LYS A 102 8.80 -2.58 2.47
CA LYS A 102 8.96 -1.78 1.24
C LYS A 102 9.80 -2.52 0.17
N LYS A 103 10.92 -3.15 0.57
CA LYS A 103 11.79 -3.92 -0.32
C LYS A 103 11.03 -5.06 -1.02
N MET A 104 10.22 -5.83 -0.28
CA MET A 104 9.40 -6.91 -0.85
C MET A 104 8.37 -6.38 -1.86
N ARG A 105 7.74 -5.23 -1.59
CA ARG A 105 6.78 -4.61 -2.52
C ARG A 105 7.44 -4.15 -3.81
N ARG A 106 8.62 -3.52 -3.73
CA ARG A 106 9.39 -3.09 -4.89
C ARG A 106 9.82 -4.30 -5.72
N LEU A 107 10.38 -5.33 -5.07
CA LEU A 107 10.80 -6.56 -5.75
C LEU A 107 9.62 -7.24 -6.46
N ALA A 108 8.45 -7.35 -5.82
CA ALA A 108 7.26 -7.93 -6.45
C ALA A 108 6.80 -7.14 -7.70
N LEU A 109 6.93 -5.82 -7.68
CA LEU A 109 6.61 -4.97 -8.83
C LEU A 109 7.64 -5.16 -9.96
N ARG A 110 8.96 -5.20 -9.63
CA ARG A 110 10.04 -5.49 -10.59
C ARG A 110 9.80 -6.84 -11.27
N CYS A 111 9.54 -7.92 -10.50
CA CYS A 111 9.21 -9.23 -11.05
C CYS A 111 8.02 -9.18 -12.04
N SER A 112 6.97 -8.40 -11.71
CA SER A 112 5.80 -8.28 -12.60
C SER A 112 6.09 -7.49 -13.87
N LEU A 113 6.97 -6.50 -13.83
CA LEU A 113 7.42 -5.75 -15.01
C LEU A 113 8.33 -6.61 -15.90
N SER A 114 9.26 -7.34 -15.29
CA SER A 114 10.14 -8.29 -15.98
C SER A 114 9.34 -9.38 -16.71
N ASP A 115 8.27 -9.89 -16.09
CA ASP A 115 7.36 -10.84 -16.73
C ASP A 115 6.70 -10.27 -17.99
N LYS A 116 6.29 -9.00 -17.96
CA LYS A 116 5.73 -8.33 -19.14
C LYS A 116 6.75 -8.21 -20.26
N GLN A 117 7.99 -7.90 -19.92
CA GLN A 117 9.08 -7.80 -20.90
C GLN A 117 9.45 -9.18 -21.47
N ALA A 118 9.64 -10.19 -20.63
CA ALA A 118 10.00 -11.56 -21.04
C ALA A 118 8.94 -12.19 -21.98
N ASN A 119 7.66 -11.87 -21.75
CA ASN A 119 6.56 -12.34 -22.59
C ASN A 119 6.25 -11.44 -23.81
N SER A 120 7.11 -10.45 -24.12
CA SER A 120 6.89 -9.49 -25.21
C SER A 120 5.56 -8.74 -25.14
N LYS A 121 5.08 -8.48 -23.91
CA LYS A 121 3.83 -7.76 -23.62
C LYS A 121 4.07 -6.31 -23.20
N LEU A 122 5.32 -5.86 -23.21
CA LEU A 122 5.73 -4.49 -22.95
C LEU A 122 5.90 -3.76 -24.28
N THR A 123 5.19 -2.64 -24.46
CA THR A 123 5.31 -1.74 -25.59
C THR A 123 5.67 -0.35 -25.07
N ILE A 124 6.75 0.22 -25.56
CA ILE A 124 7.19 1.58 -25.20
C ILE A 124 6.81 2.52 -26.34
N ILE A 125 6.12 3.61 -26.01
CA ILE A 125 5.76 4.66 -26.96
C ILE A 125 6.52 5.94 -26.64
N ASP A 126 6.99 6.63 -27.64
CA ASP A 126 7.76 7.88 -27.46
C ASP A 126 6.93 8.96 -26.76
N GLY A 127 5.69 9.18 -27.18
CA GLY A 127 4.77 10.11 -26.55
C GLY A 127 3.33 9.93 -27.00
N LEU A 128 2.41 10.26 -26.12
CA LEU A 128 0.98 10.32 -26.39
C LEU A 128 0.51 11.76 -26.27
N ASN A 129 0.59 12.51 -27.37
CA ASN A 129 0.13 13.91 -27.40
C ASN A 129 -1.29 13.94 -27.95
N ILE A 130 -2.28 13.90 -27.06
CA ILE A 130 -3.70 14.08 -27.40
C ILE A 130 -4.15 15.40 -26.79
N GLU A 131 -4.23 16.46 -27.61
CA GLU A 131 -4.65 17.77 -27.18
C GLU A 131 -6.12 17.79 -26.77
N ASN A 132 -6.98 17.28 -27.67
CA ASN A 132 -8.41 17.16 -27.43
C ASN A 132 -8.79 15.71 -27.08
N PRO A 133 -9.59 15.48 -26.02
CA PRO A 133 -10.03 14.14 -25.68
C PRO A 133 -10.78 13.47 -26.85
N SER A 134 -10.24 12.38 -27.38
CA SER A 134 -10.83 11.64 -28.49
C SER A 134 -10.61 10.14 -28.33
N THR A 135 -11.71 9.39 -28.18
CA THR A 135 -11.67 7.92 -28.12
C THR A 135 -11.26 7.31 -29.43
N LYS A 136 -11.64 7.94 -30.57
CA LYS A 136 -11.32 7.46 -31.93
C LYS A 136 -9.82 7.50 -32.20
N THR A 137 -9.16 8.59 -31.84
CA THR A 137 -7.71 8.73 -32.02
C THR A 137 -6.94 7.72 -31.18
N LEU A 138 -7.31 7.55 -29.90
CA LEU A 138 -6.67 6.55 -29.03
C LEU A 138 -6.91 5.12 -29.54
N ALA A 139 -8.14 4.79 -29.95
CA ALA A 139 -8.43 3.48 -30.53
C ALA A 139 -7.62 3.20 -31.81
N GLY A 140 -7.44 4.20 -32.66
CA GLY A 140 -6.57 4.10 -33.84
C GLY A 140 -5.11 3.82 -33.49
N ILE A 141 -4.57 4.49 -32.47
CA ILE A 141 -3.20 4.24 -31.97
C ILE A 141 -3.07 2.80 -31.44
N LEU A 142 -4.03 2.32 -30.65
CA LEU A 142 -3.98 0.97 -30.10
C LEU A 142 -4.08 -0.11 -31.19
N GLN A 143 -4.84 0.14 -32.26
CA GLN A 143 -4.91 -0.72 -33.42
C GLN A 143 -3.61 -0.72 -34.23
N ALA A 144 -2.99 0.44 -34.46
CA ALA A 144 -1.70 0.57 -35.13
C ALA A 144 -0.58 -0.18 -34.40
N LEU A 145 -0.65 -0.23 -33.04
CA LEU A 145 0.30 -0.99 -32.22
C LEU A 145 -0.08 -2.48 -32.09
N HIS A 146 -1.11 -2.96 -32.78
CA HIS A 146 -1.62 -4.34 -32.73
C HIS A 146 -1.96 -4.83 -31.30
N LEU A 147 -2.48 -3.95 -30.45
CA LEU A 147 -2.86 -4.25 -29.08
C LEU A 147 -4.36 -4.58 -29.00
N GLU A 148 -4.72 -5.86 -29.05
CA GLU A 148 -6.13 -6.31 -29.16
C GLU A 148 -6.76 -6.73 -27.81
N ARG A 149 -5.93 -7.01 -26.79
CA ARG A 149 -6.39 -7.54 -25.49
C ARG A 149 -6.58 -6.44 -24.44
N SER A 150 -6.49 -6.83 -23.20
CA SER A 150 -6.53 -5.87 -22.07
C SER A 150 -5.21 -5.09 -21.98
N ILE A 151 -5.33 -3.75 -21.94
CA ILE A 151 -4.19 -2.83 -22.04
C ILE A 151 -4.13 -1.98 -20.78
N LEU A 152 -2.95 -1.93 -20.16
CA LEU A 152 -2.62 -0.96 -19.13
C LEU A 152 -1.77 0.14 -19.75
N LEU A 153 -2.33 1.34 -19.85
CA LEU A 153 -1.64 2.52 -20.34
C LEU A 153 -1.00 3.27 -19.16
N VAL A 154 0.32 3.40 -19.18
CA VAL A 154 1.07 4.07 -18.10
C VAL A 154 1.71 5.34 -18.64
N THR A 155 1.39 6.46 -17.98
CA THR A 155 1.93 7.79 -18.28
C THR A 155 2.81 8.28 -17.13
N ASP A 156 3.66 9.25 -17.39
CA ASP A 156 4.48 9.93 -16.37
C ASP A 156 3.63 10.65 -15.33
N GLU A 157 2.59 11.37 -15.79
CA GLU A 157 1.64 12.11 -14.96
C GLU A 157 0.20 11.86 -15.43
N THR A 158 -0.75 12.26 -14.60
CA THR A 158 -2.17 12.15 -14.95
C THR A 158 -2.54 13.22 -15.97
N GLN A 159 -2.75 12.80 -17.21
CA GLN A 159 -3.21 13.67 -18.30
C GLN A 159 -4.69 13.47 -18.50
N SER A 160 -5.49 14.51 -18.24
CA SER A 160 -6.96 14.43 -18.31
C SER A 160 -7.46 14.07 -19.72
N SER A 161 -6.79 14.56 -20.78
CA SER A 161 -7.13 14.25 -22.17
C SER A 161 -6.99 12.74 -22.48
N ILE A 162 -5.92 12.11 -22.02
CA ILE A 162 -5.69 10.67 -22.21
C ILE A 162 -6.68 9.85 -21.38
N VAL A 163 -6.92 10.22 -20.11
CA VAL A 163 -7.86 9.53 -19.23
C VAL A 163 -9.28 9.56 -19.80
N LEU A 164 -9.74 10.71 -20.29
CA LEU A 164 -11.06 10.85 -20.89
C LEU A 164 -11.16 10.07 -22.20
N SER A 165 -10.12 10.05 -23.03
CA SER A 165 -10.05 9.29 -24.28
C SER A 165 -10.11 7.77 -24.05
N ALA A 166 -9.43 7.27 -22.99
CA ALA A 166 -9.37 5.85 -22.70
C ALA A 166 -10.57 5.31 -21.92
N ARG A 167 -11.25 6.14 -21.14
CA ARG A 167 -12.31 5.74 -20.21
C ARG A 167 -13.43 4.92 -20.85
N ASN A 168 -13.78 5.23 -22.10
CA ASN A 168 -14.89 4.56 -22.79
C ASN A 168 -14.45 3.28 -23.54
N ILE A 169 -13.13 3.03 -23.66
CA ILE A 169 -12.63 1.85 -24.37
C ILE A 169 -12.63 0.66 -23.39
N PRO A 170 -13.33 -0.45 -23.72
CA PRO A 170 -13.38 -1.60 -22.84
C PRO A 170 -11.99 -2.22 -22.64
N LYS A 171 -11.71 -2.72 -21.44
CA LYS A 171 -10.44 -3.37 -21.08
C LYS A 171 -9.18 -2.50 -21.17
N VAL A 172 -9.33 -1.19 -21.34
CA VAL A 172 -8.21 -0.23 -21.26
C VAL A 172 -8.27 0.50 -19.94
N LYS A 173 -7.14 0.59 -19.25
CA LYS A 173 -6.99 1.34 -18.02
C LYS A 173 -5.78 2.25 -18.10
N THR A 174 -5.93 3.50 -17.68
CA THR A 174 -4.83 4.47 -17.62
C THR A 174 -4.40 4.68 -16.18
N LEU A 175 -3.11 4.75 -15.94
CA LEU A 175 -2.52 5.04 -14.64
C LEU A 175 -1.24 5.87 -14.80
N PRO A 176 -0.97 6.81 -13.90
CA PRO A 176 0.37 7.39 -13.80
C PRO A 176 1.33 6.38 -13.14
N VAL A 177 2.60 6.48 -13.46
CA VAL A 177 3.66 5.60 -12.92
C VAL A 177 3.62 5.49 -11.40
N SER A 178 3.42 6.61 -10.70
CA SER A 178 3.38 6.64 -9.22
C SER A 178 2.30 5.73 -8.59
N HIS A 179 1.24 5.44 -9.34
CA HIS A 179 0.13 4.57 -8.93
C HIS A 179 0.19 3.15 -9.51
N LEU A 180 1.28 2.81 -10.20
CA LEU A 180 1.46 1.48 -10.76
C LEU A 180 1.43 0.42 -9.66
N ASN A 181 0.68 -0.65 -9.86
CA ASN A 181 0.45 -1.67 -8.86
C ASN A 181 0.37 -3.07 -9.49
N ILE A 182 0.62 -4.09 -8.68
CA ILE A 182 0.70 -5.49 -9.10
C ILE A 182 -0.64 -6.01 -9.61
N ASN A 183 -1.76 -5.60 -8.97
CA ASN A 183 -3.09 -6.06 -9.37
C ASN A 183 -3.42 -5.64 -10.81
N ASP A 184 -3.09 -4.41 -11.19
CA ASP A 184 -3.34 -3.91 -12.54
C ASP A 184 -2.36 -4.53 -13.55
N LEU A 185 -1.08 -4.75 -13.19
CA LEU A 185 -0.11 -5.44 -14.04
C LEU A 185 -0.54 -6.88 -14.36
N ILE A 186 -1.03 -7.62 -13.37
CA ILE A 186 -1.48 -9.01 -13.59
C ILE A 186 -2.80 -9.04 -14.40
N ARG A 187 -3.70 -8.09 -14.14
CA ARG A 187 -5.03 -8.07 -14.74
C ARG A 187 -5.01 -7.77 -16.25
N HIS A 188 -4.08 -6.93 -16.68
CA HIS A 188 -3.97 -6.52 -18.07
C HIS A 188 -2.89 -7.32 -18.77
N ASP A 189 -3.16 -7.77 -20.01
CA ASP A 189 -2.23 -8.56 -20.80
C ASP A 189 -1.07 -7.70 -21.30
N HIS A 190 -1.36 -6.55 -21.91
CA HIS A 190 -0.38 -5.64 -22.47
C HIS A 190 -0.11 -4.45 -21.58
N LEU A 191 1.14 -4.06 -21.49
CA LEU A 191 1.60 -2.85 -20.83
C LEU A 191 2.09 -1.87 -21.89
N LEU A 192 1.37 -0.78 -22.09
CA LEU A 192 1.77 0.35 -22.94
C LEU A 192 2.29 1.46 -22.04
N ILE A 193 3.55 1.81 -22.16
CA ILE A 193 4.21 2.80 -21.30
C ILE A 193 4.87 3.89 -22.15
N THR A 194 4.75 5.15 -21.74
CA THR A 194 5.45 6.24 -22.39
C THR A 194 6.93 6.27 -22.00
N LEU A 195 7.81 6.72 -22.90
CA LEU A 195 9.25 6.80 -22.62
C LEU A 195 9.55 7.63 -21.37
N LYS A 196 8.86 8.76 -21.17
CA LYS A 196 8.98 9.58 -19.96
C LYS A 196 8.56 8.79 -18.69
N ALA A 197 7.53 7.96 -18.81
CA ALA A 197 7.07 7.12 -17.72
C ALA A 197 8.09 6.00 -17.39
N VAL A 198 8.80 5.44 -18.37
CA VAL A 198 9.90 4.48 -18.13
C VAL A 198 10.99 5.14 -17.30
N ARG A 199 11.47 6.32 -17.69
CA ARG A 199 12.50 7.06 -16.94
C ARG A 199 12.07 7.38 -15.51
N LYS A 200 10.82 7.76 -15.34
CA LYS A 200 10.24 8.00 -14.01
C LYS A 200 10.11 6.71 -13.20
N ALA A 201 9.78 5.57 -13.84
CA ALA A 201 9.75 4.27 -13.18
C ALA A 201 11.14 3.84 -12.67
N GLU A 202 12.16 4.02 -13.49
CA GLU A 202 13.56 3.78 -13.14
C GLU A 202 13.97 4.62 -11.91
N SER A 203 13.64 5.91 -11.87
CA SER A 203 13.98 6.77 -10.73
C SER A 203 13.27 6.41 -9.43
N ILE A 204 12.09 5.77 -9.49
CA ILE A 204 11.30 5.42 -8.29
C ILE A 204 11.64 4.02 -7.76
N TRP A 205 11.90 3.05 -8.67
CA TRP A 205 12.00 1.63 -8.30
C TRP A 205 13.32 0.96 -8.63
N ALA A 206 14.16 1.49 -9.55
CA ALA A 206 15.54 1.06 -9.61
C ALA A 206 16.20 1.41 -8.27
N GLU A 207 16.94 0.50 -7.68
CA GLU A 207 17.84 0.85 -6.61
C GLU A 207 18.92 1.70 -7.29
N LEU A 208 18.92 2.99 -7.01
CA LEU A 208 20.15 3.73 -7.17
C LEU A 208 21.13 2.96 -6.26
N GLU A 209 22.09 2.26 -6.84
CA GLU A 209 23.30 1.95 -6.10
C GLU A 209 23.79 3.32 -5.63
N GLU A 210 23.57 3.61 -4.33
CA GLU A 210 24.41 4.59 -3.67
C GLU A 210 25.81 4.09 -3.99
N GLU A 211 26.52 4.80 -4.84
CA GLU A 211 27.93 4.57 -5.06
C GLU A 211 28.55 4.55 -3.68
N TYR A 212 28.72 3.32 -3.16
CA TYR A 212 29.57 3.06 -2.03
C TYR A 212 30.99 3.36 -2.59
N SER A 213 31.34 4.64 -2.57
CA SER A 213 32.73 5.03 -2.71
C SER A 213 33.42 4.46 -1.49
N PRO A 214 34.23 3.40 -1.63
CA PRO A 214 35.04 2.93 -0.53
C PRO A 214 35.87 4.14 -0.10
N ILE A 215 35.74 4.55 1.16
CA ILE A 215 36.67 5.49 1.77
C ILE A 215 38.03 4.83 1.62
N VAL A 216 38.77 5.28 0.61
CA VAL A 216 40.22 4.95 0.49
C VAL A 216 40.85 5.63 1.67
N VAL A 217 41.03 4.88 2.75
CA VAL A 217 41.93 5.26 3.83
C VAL A 217 43.33 5.21 3.20
N GLU A 218 43.76 6.33 2.68
CA GLU A 218 45.17 6.53 2.35
C GLU A 218 45.96 6.30 3.65
N ASN A 219 46.55 5.10 3.75
CA ASN A 219 47.58 4.81 4.73
C ASN A 219 48.80 5.57 4.30
N ASP A 220 48.97 6.79 4.79
CA ASP A 220 50.23 7.48 4.81
C ASP A 220 51.19 6.74 5.77
N ALA A 221 51.85 5.74 5.20
CA ALA A 221 53.02 5.11 5.80
C ALA A 221 54.27 5.87 5.34
N THR A 222 54.63 6.91 6.04
CA THR A 222 56.05 7.33 6.19
C THR A 222 56.20 8.43 7.25
N SER A 223 56.69 8.09 8.38
CA SER A 223 57.92 8.67 8.99
C SER A 223 58.05 8.31 10.46
N ALA A 224 59.01 7.45 10.68
CA ALA A 224 60.06 7.48 11.71
C ALA A 224 59.74 7.96 13.14
N SER A 225 59.88 6.96 14.04
CA SER A 225 60.66 7.04 15.28
C SER A 225 60.52 8.24 16.23
N LYS A 226 59.99 7.96 17.44
CA LYS A 226 60.75 8.17 18.69
C LYS A 226 60.06 7.57 19.92
N LYS A 227 60.85 6.89 20.67
CA LYS A 227 60.66 6.27 21.98
C LYS A 227 60.00 7.17 23.01
N SER A 228 59.11 6.66 23.86
CA SER A 228 59.46 6.49 25.30
C SER A 228 58.27 5.98 26.11
N ASN A 229 58.51 4.93 26.83
CA ASN A 229 58.00 4.43 28.10
C ASN A 229 57.02 5.32 28.90
N ARG A 230 55.90 4.72 29.38
CA ARG A 230 55.62 4.45 30.81
C ARG A 230 54.17 4.03 31.02
N SER A 231 54.00 2.80 31.43
CA SER A 231 53.45 2.29 32.70
C SER A 231 51.97 2.58 33.02
N SER A 232 51.26 1.46 33.06
CA SER A 232 50.35 1.00 34.11
C SER A 232 49.22 1.93 34.58
N THR A 233 48.00 1.52 34.43
CA THR A 233 47.19 0.92 35.50
C THR A 233 45.75 0.71 35.06
N ALA A 234 45.25 -0.44 35.41
CA ALA A 234 43.90 -0.87 35.28
C ALA A 234 42.90 -0.01 36.08
N LYS A 235 41.70 0.21 35.51
CA LYS A 235 40.45 0.24 36.31
C LYS A 235 39.25 0.07 35.41
N LYS A 236 38.57 -1.05 35.58
CA LYS A 236 37.15 -1.26 35.24
C LYS A 236 36.28 -0.31 36.04
N PRO A 237 35.16 0.14 35.52
CA PRO A 237 34.05 0.45 36.36
C PRO A 237 32.86 -0.48 36.12
N THR A 238 32.41 -0.96 37.22
CA THR A 238 31.26 -1.74 37.59
C THR A 238 29.94 -1.18 37.11
N ARG A 239 29.13 -2.11 36.68
CA ARG A 239 27.67 -2.11 36.51
C ARG A 239 26.98 -1.58 37.77
N ARG A 240 26.16 -0.54 37.62
CA ARG A 240 25.24 -0.06 38.69
C ARG A 240 23.80 -0.14 38.24
N THR A 241 23.17 -1.20 38.69
CA THR A 241 21.72 -1.35 38.79
C THR A 241 21.16 -0.31 39.75
N LYS A 242 20.11 0.42 39.36
CA LYS A 242 19.24 1.12 40.30
C LYS A 242 17.85 0.50 40.29
N LYS A 243 17.51 0.03 41.45
CA LYS A 243 16.21 -0.46 41.93
C LYS A 243 15.22 0.68 42.02
N VAL A 244 13.99 0.32 41.69
CA VAL A 244 12.72 0.99 41.92
C VAL A 244 12.46 1.10 43.44
N THR A 245 11.93 2.19 43.87
CA THR A 245 11.10 2.27 45.09
C THR A 245 9.91 3.18 44.83
N ASP A 246 8.76 2.60 45.12
CA ASP A 246 7.44 3.21 45.23
C ASP A 246 7.40 4.23 46.40
N GLU A 247 6.36 5.02 46.36
CA GLU A 247 5.72 5.79 47.44
C GLU A 247 5.80 7.31 47.27
N GLU A 248 4.63 7.83 47.10
CA GLU A 248 3.86 8.87 47.81
C GLU A 248 2.80 9.37 46.84
N LYS A 249 1.56 9.03 46.93
CA LYS A 249 0.49 9.20 47.95
C LYS A 249 0.25 10.67 48.32
N ILE A 250 -0.91 11.13 47.89
CA ILE A 250 -1.98 11.82 48.69
C ILE A 250 -1.76 13.29 49.00
N ALA A 251 -2.80 13.98 48.75
CA ALA A 251 -3.38 15.19 49.35
C ALA A 251 -3.52 16.33 48.33
N GLU A 252 -4.54 17.05 48.19
CA GLU A 252 -5.68 17.48 48.98
C GLU A 252 -6.62 18.15 48.00
N GLN A 253 -7.89 17.84 47.98
CA GLN A 253 -8.98 18.36 48.82
C GLN A 253 -9.42 19.78 48.47
N ASN A 254 -10.74 19.80 48.28
CA ASN A 254 -11.68 20.82 48.72
C ASN A 254 -11.67 22.14 47.93
N ASP A 255 -12.72 22.68 47.62
CA ASP A 255 -14.18 22.72 47.84
C ASP A 255 -14.68 24.12 47.41
N PRO A 256 -15.88 24.51 47.63
CA PRO A 256 -16.91 24.74 46.61
C PRO A 256 -17.33 26.23 46.55
N GLY A 257 -18.25 26.53 45.71
CA GLY A 257 -18.97 27.83 45.69
C GLY A 257 -19.88 27.84 44.46
N GLU A 258 -21.18 27.47 44.63
CA GLU A 258 -22.31 28.39 44.88
C GLU A 258 -22.23 29.63 43.96
N THR A 259 -23.19 29.85 43.16
CA THR A 259 -24.51 30.44 43.32
C THR A 259 -25.16 30.54 41.95
N GLU A 260 -26.35 30.04 41.78
CA GLU A 260 -27.62 30.81 41.72
C GLU A 260 -27.77 31.76 40.50
N ASN A 261 -28.88 31.53 39.94
CA ASN A 261 -29.94 32.43 39.46
C ASN A 261 -30.12 32.44 37.93
N GLU A 262 -31.24 31.99 37.61
CA GLU A 262 -32.54 32.65 37.32
C GLU A 262 -32.76 32.95 35.84
N GLU A 263 -33.84 32.35 35.41
CA GLU A 263 -34.99 32.91 34.71
C GLU A 263 -34.95 33.20 33.21
N ALA A 264 -35.93 32.61 32.67
CA ALA A 264 -36.98 33.15 31.81
C ALA A 264 -36.66 33.27 30.30
N LYS A 265 -37.20 32.50 29.56
CA LYS A 265 -38.40 32.60 28.71
C LYS A 265 -38.50 31.41 27.77
#